data_22b96c5c0826f494461e18c46ef0fc81
#
_entry.id   22b96c5c0826f494461e18c46ef0fc81
#
_cell.length_a   1.000
_cell.length_b   1.000
_cell.length_c   1.000
_cell.angle_alpha   90.00
_cell.angle_beta   90.00
_cell.angle_gamma   90.00
#
_symmetry.space_group_name_H-M   'P 1'
#
loop_
_entity.id
_entity.type
_entity.pdbx_description
1 polymer ?
#
loop_
_entity_poly.entity_id
_entity_poly.type
_entity_poly.pdbx_seq_one_letter_code
_entity_poly.pdbx_strand_id
1 'polypeptide(L)'
;MASIRANCRKIVCIGRNYAYVRPNPEYIGNLAEKASRDHITELNNARPKQPFFFLKPPSSILPPGQGPILRPRGTRLHYEVELGLVIGKIVRDLDPEDHEGALNVIHSYILAIDMTARNVQDEAKRKGLPWSIAKGFDTFLPISLPISKSRIPDPHDVDLSLSVGGELRQADSTGLMLFRIPRQLADISRVMTLEPGDIVLTGTPKGVGEVKERDIMKATIAVRGEELEEGTIQIEVKDREGRYEFNET
;
A
#
# COMPACT_ATOMS: atom_id res chain seq x y z
N MET A 1 4.71 24.53 -0.93
CA MET A 1 4.81 23.32 -1.78
C MET A 1 3.40 22.94 -2.21
N ALA A 2 3.17 22.67 -3.51
CA ALA A 2 1.89 22.12 -3.95
C ALA A 2 1.67 20.77 -3.24
N SER A 3 0.45 20.51 -2.73
CA SER A 3 0.18 19.26 -2.01
C SER A 3 0.29 18.08 -2.98
N ILE A 4 0.75 16.91 -2.51
CA ILE A 4 0.78 15.66 -3.30
C ILE A 4 -0.58 15.43 -3.97
N ARG A 5 -1.68 15.64 -3.22
CA ARG A 5 -3.05 15.48 -3.74
C ARG A 5 -3.35 16.38 -4.95
N ALA A 6 -2.86 17.62 -4.97
CA ALA A 6 -3.14 18.55 -6.07
C ALA A 6 -2.45 18.17 -7.39
N ASN A 7 -1.33 17.47 -7.31
CA ASN A 7 -0.56 17.04 -8.49
C ASN A 7 -0.86 15.60 -8.92
N CYS A 8 -1.48 14.80 -8.04
CA CYS A 8 -1.80 13.41 -8.31
C CYS A 8 -3.00 13.31 -9.26
N ARG A 9 -2.83 12.62 -10.39
CA ARG A 9 -3.90 12.36 -11.36
C ARG A 9 -4.52 10.98 -11.17
N LYS A 10 -3.72 9.99 -10.74
CA LYS A 10 -4.16 8.65 -10.41
C LYS A 10 -3.27 7.99 -9.36
N ILE A 11 -3.84 7.02 -8.68
CA ILE A 11 -3.14 6.16 -7.73
C ILE A 11 -3.29 4.74 -8.25
N VAL A 12 -2.17 4.08 -8.53
CA VAL A 12 -2.12 2.69 -8.99
C VAL A 12 -1.67 1.82 -7.82
N CYS A 13 -2.47 0.84 -7.44
CA CYS A 13 -2.23 0.01 -6.26
C CYS A 13 -1.95 -1.43 -6.68
N ILE A 14 -0.82 -1.99 -6.30
CA ILE A 14 -0.46 -3.38 -6.56
C ILE A 14 -1.13 -4.28 -5.53
N GLY A 15 -1.90 -5.26 -6.01
CA GLY A 15 -2.53 -6.25 -5.14
C GLY A 15 -1.66 -7.51 -4.95
N ARG A 16 -1.67 -8.08 -3.73
CA ARG A 16 -1.04 -9.37 -3.38
C ARG A 16 0.45 -9.45 -3.72
N ASN A 17 1.22 -8.47 -3.28
CA ASN A 17 2.64 -8.36 -3.63
C ASN A 17 3.61 -8.80 -2.53
N TYR A 18 3.17 -9.32 -1.40
CA TYR A 18 4.06 -9.77 -0.34
C TYR A 18 3.98 -11.28 -0.14
N ALA A 19 5.15 -11.89 0.07
CA ALA A 19 5.23 -13.27 0.51
C ALA A 19 4.79 -13.38 1.97
N TYR A 20 4.03 -14.41 2.29
CA TYR A 20 3.72 -14.76 3.68
C TYR A 20 4.83 -15.64 4.22
N VAL A 21 5.65 -15.13 5.13
CA VAL A 21 6.68 -15.90 5.82
C VAL A 21 6.21 -16.16 7.24
N ARG A 22 6.04 -17.43 7.63
CA ARG A 22 5.88 -17.78 9.06
C ARG A 22 7.24 -17.60 9.75
N PRO A 23 7.29 -16.97 10.94
CA PRO A 23 8.48 -17.01 11.75
C PRO A 23 8.79 -18.48 12.10
N ASN A 24 9.87 -19.04 11.59
CA ASN A 24 10.40 -20.30 12.10
C ASN A 24 11.47 -19.95 13.14
N PRO A 25 11.28 -20.31 14.42
CA PRO A 25 12.23 -19.96 15.48
C PRO A 25 13.65 -20.52 15.28
N GLU A 26 13.84 -21.51 14.41
CA GLU A 26 15.11 -22.25 14.27
C GLU A 26 15.99 -21.86 13.07
N TYR A 27 15.58 -20.88 12.23
CA TYR A 27 16.33 -20.58 11.00
C TYR A 27 16.51 -19.06 10.75
N ILE A 28 17.51 -18.49 11.36
CA ILE A 28 18.09 -17.19 10.98
C ILE A 28 19.29 -17.44 10.05
N GLY A 29 19.01 -17.79 8.81
CA GLY A 29 20.07 -17.99 7.81
C GLY A 29 19.49 -18.41 6.47
N ASN A 30 19.69 -17.61 5.43
CA ASN A 30 19.26 -17.82 4.04
C ASN A 30 17.72 -17.73 3.79
N LEU A 31 17.10 -16.69 4.27
CA LEU A 31 15.63 -16.50 4.28
C LEU A 31 15.01 -16.22 2.91
N ALA A 32 15.70 -15.60 1.98
CA ALA A 32 15.07 -15.10 0.75
C ALA A 32 14.71 -16.22 -0.26
N GLU A 33 15.52 -17.25 -0.38
CA GLU A 33 15.35 -18.29 -1.41
C GLU A 33 14.40 -19.42 -0.99
N LYS A 34 14.36 -19.78 0.28
CA LYS A 34 13.54 -20.87 0.81
C LYS A 34 12.12 -20.41 1.17
N ALA A 35 11.95 -19.17 1.65
CA ALA A 35 10.64 -18.55 1.92
C ALA A 35 9.75 -18.48 0.67
N SER A 36 10.35 -18.42 -0.52
CA SER A 36 9.65 -18.38 -1.80
C SER A 36 8.88 -19.67 -2.14
N ARG A 37 9.24 -20.83 -1.61
CA ARG A 37 8.66 -22.11 -2.04
C ARG A 37 7.61 -22.70 -1.10
N ASP A 38 7.74 -22.53 0.20
CA ASP A 38 6.96 -23.32 1.17
C ASP A 38 5.67 -22.66 1.68
N HIS A 39 5.48 -21.34 1.49
CA HIS A 39 4.39 -20.58 2.13
C HIS A 39 3.24 -20.12 1.24
N ILE A 40 3.30 -20.38 -0.05
CA ILE A 40 2.21 -20.08 -1.00
C ILE A 40 1.03 -21.06 -0.81
N THR A 41 1.29 -22.22 -0.23
CA THR A 41 0.34 -23.33 -0.12
C THR A 41 -0.73 -23.11 0.95
N GLU A 42 -0.52 -22.27 1.96
CA GLU A 42 -1.45 -22.15 3.11
C GLU A 42 -2.65 -21.23 2.87
N LEU A 43 -2.62 -20.34 1.89
CA LEU A 43 -3.74 -19.45 1.59
C LEU A 43 -4.61 -19.89 0.41
N ASN A 44 -4.37 -21.08 -0.16
CA ASN A 44 -5.07 -21.57 -1.34
C ASN A 44 -5.06 -20.61 -2.55
N ASN A 45 -4.15 -19.64 -2.56
CA ASN A 45 -3.98 -18.67 -3.63
C ASN A 45 -2.63 -18.93 -4.31
N ALA A 46 -2.64 -19.41 -5.55
CA ALA A 46 -1.45 -19.52 -6.38
C ALA A 46 -0.71 -18.17 -6.43
N ARG A 47 0.64 -18.21 -6.35
CA ARG A 47 1.48 -17.03 -6.55
C ARG A 47 1.07 -16.36 -7.86
N PRO A 48 0.74 -15.05 -7.89
CA PRO A 48 0.45 -14.37 -9.14
C PRO A 48 1.65 -14.50 -10.10
N LYS A 49 1.38 -14.79 -11.37
CA LYS A 49 2.44 -14.88 -12.40
C LYS A 49 2.93 -13.50 -12.85
N GLN A 50 2.11 -12.49 -12.61
CA GLN A 50 2.38 -11.08 -12.93
C GLN A 50 1.71 -10.17 -11.90
N PRO A 51 2.21 -8.95 -11.69
CA PRO A 51 1.52 -7.95 -10.90
C PRO A 51 0.10 -7.73 -11.44
N PHE A 52 -0.89 -7.65 -10.57
CA PHE A 52 -2.17 -7.07 -10.93
C PHE A 52 -2.38 -5.79 -10.14
N PHE A 53 -3.07 -4.85 -10.71
CA PHE A 53 -3.28 -3.56 -10.07
C PHE A 53 -4.70 -3.05 -10.27
N PHE A 54 -5.10 -2.14 -9.38
CA PHE A 54 -6.35 -1.41 -9.42
C PHE A 54 -6.07 0.07 -9.15
N LEU A 55 -7.09 0.92 -9.33
CA LEU A 55 -6.96 2.35 -9.16
C LEU A 55 -7.72 2.84 -7.92
N LYS A 56 -7.15 3.83 -7.24
CA LYS A 56 -7.85 4.69 -6.30
C LYS A 56 -7.95 6.11 -6.89
N PRO A 57 -9.07 6.83 -6.65
CA PRO A 57 -9.18 8.21 -7.09
C PRO A 57 -8.31 9.13 -6.21
N PRO A 58 -7.77 10.24 -6.74
CA PRO A 58 -7.03 11.23 -5.94
C PRO A 58 -7.83 11.82 -4.77
N SER A 59 -9.17 11.82 -4.85
CA SER A 59 -10.05 12.23 -3.75
C SER A 59 -9.93 11.35 -2.50
N SER A 60 -9.45 10.11 -2.65
CA SER A 60 -9.20 9.21 -1.51
C SER A 60 -8.01 9.64 -0.65
N ILE A 61 -7.09 10.45 -1.19
CA ILE A 61 -5.92 10.92 -0.44
C ILE A 61 -6.35 11.76 0.75
N LEU A 62 -5.86 11.36 1.92
CA LEU A 62 -5.94 12.09 3.16
C LEU A 62 -4.54 12.62 3.50
N PRO A 63 -4.29 13.93 3.32
CA PRO A 63 -2.98 14.52 3.51
C PRO A 63 -2.48 14.43 4.96
N PRO A 64 -1.15 14.54 5.19
CA PRO A 64 -0.58 14.54 6.53
C PRO A 64 -1.22 15.60 7.44
N GLY A 65 -1.48 15.23 8.69
CA GLY A 65 -2.08 16.11 9.69
C GLY A 65 -3.58 16.41 9.49
N GLN A 66 -4.19 15.80 8.47
CA GLN A 66 -5.63 15.85 8.25
C GLN A 66 -6.28 14.54 8.71
N GLY A 67 -7.55 14.57 8.98
CA GLY A 67 -8.29 13.40 9.42
C GLY A 67 -9.62 13.79 10.06
N PRO A 68 -10.36 12.83 10.55
CA PRO A 68 -10.13 11.38 10.66
C PRO A 68 -10.32 10.62 9.34
N ILE A 69 -10.00 9.30 9.35
CA ILE A 69 -10.52 8.37 8.35
C ILE A 69 -12.01 8.20 8.62
N LEU A 70 -12.80 8.30 7.55
CA LEU A 70 -14.26 8.20 7.64
C LEU A 70 -14.73 6.81 7.20
N ARG A 71 -15.17 5.98 8.17
CA ARG A 71 -15.70 4.64 7.90
C ARG A 71 -17.14 4.75 7.37
N PRO A 72 -17.43 4.32 6.12
CA PRO A 72 -18.79 4.33 5.59
C PRO A 72 -19.69 3.34 6.35
N ARG A 73 -20.97 3.70 6.48
CA ARG A 73 -21.96 2.89 7.19
C ARG A 73 -22.11 1.51 6.57
N GLY A 74 -22.22 0.47 7.40
CA GLY A 74 -22.34 -0.92 6.96
C GLY A 74 -21.05 -1.57 6.46
N THR A 75 -19.89 -0.87 6.49
CA THR A 75 -18.62 -1.43 6.02
C THR A 75 -17.76 -1.98 7.15
N ARG A 76 -17.02 -3.05 6.84
CA ARG A 76 -15.88 -3.53 7.63
C ARG A 76 -14.63 -2.88 7.08
N LEU A 77 -14.04 -1.96 7.83
CA LEU A 77 -12.89 -1.19 7.38
C LEU A 77 -11.59 -1.88 7.77
N HIS A 78 -10.72 -2.18 6.79
CA HIS A 78 -9.42 -2.78 7.00
C HIS A 78 -8.30 -1.83 6.61
N TYR A 79 -7.16 -1.92 7.33
CA TYR A 79 -5.91 -1.23 7.03
C TYR A 79 -4.95 -2.10 6.23
N GLU A 80 -4.15 -1.48 5.38
CA GLU A 80 -3.09 -2.10 4.59
C GLU A 80 -1.94 -1.09 4.49
N VAL A 81 -0.88 -1.25 5.33
CA VAL A 81 0.29 -0.33 5.30
C VAL A 81 1.17 -0.64 4.10
N GLU A 82 1.60 0.40 3.37
CA GLU A 82 2.33 0.26 2.11
C GLU A 82 3.40 1.33 1.93
N LEU A 83 4.50 0.96 1.28
CA LEU A 83 5.40 1.92 0.66
C LEU A 83 4.73 2.48 -0.59
N GLY A 84 4.64 3.80 -0.70
CA GLY A 84 4.15 4.49 -1.88
C GLY A 84 5.30 5.19 -2.62
N LEU A 85 5.24 5.15 -3.95
CA LEU A 85 6.17 5.82 -4.87
C LEU A 85 5.48 7.03 -5.46
N VAL A 86 6.06 8.22 -5.32
CA VAL A 86 5.60 9.42 -6.03
C VAL A 86 6.41 9.53 -7.31
N ILE A 87 5.74 9.48 -8.46
CA ILE A 87 6.38 9.52 -9.78
C ILE A 87 6.86 10.94 -10.08
N GLY A 88 8.06 11.06 -10.62
CA GLY A 88 8.70 12.34 -10.94
C GLY A 88 8.89 12.62 -12.41
N LYS A 89 8.77 11.61 -13.26
CA LYS A 89 8.95 11.70 -14.72
C LYS A 89 7.84 10.96 -15.42
N ILE A 90 7.62 11.28 -16.71
CA ILE A 90 6.72 10.49 -17.56
C ILE A 90 7.34 9.11 -17.79
N VAL A 91 6.55 8.06 -17.53
CA VAL A 91 6.96 6.67 -17.73
C VAL A 91 5.98 5.99 -18.67
N ARG A 92 6.50 5.43 -19.73
CA ARG A 92 5.74 4.69 -20.75
C ARG A 92 6.58 3.54 -21.25
N ASP A 93 6.02 2.34 -21.26
CA ASP A 93 6.64 1.12 -21.77
C ASP A 93 8.08 0.91 -21.26
N LEU A 94 8.24 1.01 -19.94
CA LEU A 94 9.53 0.83 -19.26
C LEU A 94 10.04 -0.60 -19.42
N ASP A 95 11.32 -0.75 -19.72
CA ASP A 95 11.97 -2.07 -19.73
C ASP A 95 12.07 -2.61 -18.29
N PRO A 96 11.55 -3.81 -17.99
CA PRO A 96 11.63 -4.42 -16.67
C PRO A 96 13.07 -4.69 -16.21
N GLU A 97 14.02 -4.78 -17.13
CA GLU A 97 15.45 -4.97 -16.83
C GLU A 97 16.19 -3.64 -16.59
N ASP A 98 15.59 -2.50 -16.92
CA ASP A 98 16.14 -1.18 -16.60
C ASP A 98 15.86 -0.80 -15.13
N HIS A 99 16.56 -1.46 -14.23
CA HIS A 99 16.39 -1.27 -12.79
C HIS A 99 16.77 0.15 -12.34
N GLU A 100 17.81 0.72 -12.91
CA GLU A 100 18.25 2.08 -12.59
C GLU A 100 17.27 3.11 -13.12
N GLY A 101 16.82 2.99 -14.36
CA GLY A 101 15.79 3.85 -14.95
C GLY A 101 14.50 3.81 -14.13
N ALA A 102 14.08 2.63 -13.69
CA ALA A 102 12.90 2.47 -12.84
C ALA A 102 13.01 3.24 -11.52
N LEU A 103 14.16 3.21 -10.84
CA LEU A 103 14.36 3.97 -9.61
C LEU A 103 14.54 5.48 -9.89
N ASN A 104 15.06 5.84 -11.07
CA ASN A 104 15.27 7.24 -11.46
C ASN A 104 14.00 8.00 -11.82
N VAL A 105 12.90 7.33 -12.11
CA VAL A 105 11.60 7.99 -12.35
C VAL A 105 10.85 8.33 -11.07
N ILE A 106 11.27 7.79 -9.93
CA ILE A 106 10.68 8.08 -8.62
C ILE A 106 11.21 9.44 -8.14
N HIS A 107 10.31 10.33 -7.74
CA HIS A 107 10.62 11.63 -7.13
C HIS A 107 10.90 11.51 -5.64
N SER A 108 10.00 10.86 -4.93
CA SER A 108 10.04 10.67 -3.49
C SER A 108 9.26 9.42 -3.09
N TYR A 109 9.41 9.01 -1.84
CA TYR A 109 8.60 7.95 -1.23
C TYR A 109 7.59 8.57 -0.27
N ILE A 110 6.56 7.81 0.07
CA ILE A 110 5.60 8.08 1.14
C ILE A 110 5.29 6.78 1.86
N LEU A 111 4.94 6.87 3.15
CA LEU A 111 4.16 5.82 3.79
C LEU A 111 2.70 6.07 3.48
N ALA A 112 1.93 5.01 3.25
CA ALA A 112 0.51 5.09 2.98
C ALA A 112 -0.25 3.98 3.71
N ILE A 113 -1.54 4.20 3.98
CA ILE A 113 -2.44 3.14 4.44
C ILE A 113 -3.55 3.00 3.40
N ASP A 114 -3.53 1.90 2.63
CA ASP A 114 -4.58 1.58 1.65
C ASP A 114 -5.82 1.04 2.36
N MET A 115 -6.72 1.94 2.78
CA MET A 115 -7.96 1.56 3.46
C MET A 115 -8.89 0.83 2.51
N THR A 116 -9.54 -0.21 3.05
CA THR A 116 -10.38 -1.13 2.29
C THR A 116 -11.70 -1.39 3.00
N ALA A 117 -12.83 -1.12 2.34
CA ALA A 117 -14.14 -1.63 2.77
C ALA A 117 -14.22 -3.13 2.42
N ARG A 118 -13.83 -4.00 3.35
CA ARG A 118 -13.54 -5.41 3.09
C ARG A 118 -14.76 -6.21 2.62
N ASN A 119 -15.89 -6.07 3.27
CA ASN A 119 -17.11 -6.74 2.86
C ASN A 119 -17.60 -6.30 1.47
N VAL A 120 -17.44 -5.02 1.11
CA VAL A 120 -17.71 -4.51 -0.24
C VAL A 120 -16.77 -5.14 -1.27
N GLN A 121 -15.48 -5.27 -0.92
CA GLN A 121 -14.50 -5.93 -1.77
C GLN A 121 -14.80 -7.43 -1.94
N ASP A 122 -15.22 -8.10 -0.87
CA ASP A 122 -15.54 -9.54 -0.90
C ASP A 122 -16.77 -9.79 -1.78
N GLU A 123 -17.78 -8.93 -1.73
CA GLU A 123 -18.92 -8.99 -2.66
C GLU A 123 -18.46 -8.74 -4.11
N ALA A 124 -17.64 -7.71 -4.34
CA ALA A 124 -17.12 -7.44 -5.67
C ALA A 124 -16.33 -8.62 -6.25
N LYS A 125 -15.52 -9.31 -5.42
CA LYS A 125 -14.81 -10.55 -5.83
C LYS A 125 -15.77 -11.67 -6.22
N ARG A 126 -16.82 -11.90 -5.42
CA ARG A 126 -17.82 -12.96 -5.71
C ARG A 126 -18.57 -12.70 -7.02
N LYS A 127 -18.84 -11.43 -7.31
CA LYS A 127 -19.62 -11.00 -8.49
C LYS A 127 -18.76 -10.67 -9.72
N GLY A 128 -17.43 -10.72 -9.63
CA GLY A 128 -16.54 -10.32 -10.72
C GLY A 128 -16.57 -8.82 -11.01
N LEU A 129 -16.91 -7.99 -10.02
CA LEU A 129 -17.00 -6.53 -10.15
C LEU A 129 -15.67 -5.84 -9.82
N PRO A 130 -15.44 -4.61 -10.34
CA PRO A 130 -14.25 -3.83 -9.99
C PRO A 130 -14.25 -3.41 -8.51
N TRP A 131 -13.05 -3.20 -7.94
CA TRP A 131 -12.89 -2.82 -6.53
C TRP A 131 -13.06 -1.31 -6.27
N SER A 132 -13.50 -0.54 -7.25
CA SER A 132 -13.58 0.92 -7.18
C SER A 132 -14.36 1.43 -5.97
N ILE A 133 -15.51 0.80 -5.64
CA ILE A 133 -16.29 1.18 -4.47
C ILE A 133 -15.56 0.81 -3.17
N ALA A 134 -15.00 -0.39 -3.10
CA ALA A 134 -14.31 -0.87 -1.89
C ALA A 134 -13.06 -0.05 -1.53
N LYS A 135 -12.41 0.54 -2.52
CA LYS A 135 -11.10 1.22 -2.42
C LYS A 135 -11.16 2.74 -2.61
N GLY A 136 -12.25 3.27 -3.15
CA GLY A 136 -12.30 4.63 -3.67
C GLY A 136 -12.96 5.68 -2.77
N PHE A 137 -13.38 5.35 -1.54
CA PHE A 137 -13.96 6.35 -0.65
C PHE A 137 -12.98 7.47 -0.31
N ASP A 138 -13.51 8.67 -0.09
CA ASP A 138 -12.73 9.77 0.45
C ASP A 138 -12.10 9.36 1.78
N THR A 139 -10.89 9.87 2.07
CA THR A 139 -10.06 9.54 3.24
C THR A 139 -9.48 8.12 3.28
N PHE A 140 -9.71 7.30 2.25
CA PHE A 140 -9.23 5.91 2.21
C PHE A 140 -7.76 5.76 1.79
N LEU A 141 -7.01 6.86 1.75
CA LEU A 141 -5.55 6.82 1.56
C LEU A 141 -4.87 7.89 2.44
N PRO A 142 -4.77 7.65 3.76
CA PRO A 142 -3.86 8.45 4.59
C PRO A 142 -2.43 8.28 4.10
N ILE A 143 -1.71 9.40 3.96
CA ILE A 143 -0.31 9.42 3.55
C ILE A 143 0.56 10.20 4.54
N SER A 144 1.84 9.85 4.59
CA SER A 144 2.87 10.60 5.31
C SER A 144 3.31 11.85 4.54
N LEU A 145 4.22 12.61 5.12
CA LEU A 145 5.01 13.59 4.39
C LEU A 145 5.87 12.90 3.31
N PRO A 146 6.25 13.61 2.23
CA PRO A 146 7.19 13.07 1.25
C PRO A 146 8.56 12.79 1.89
N ILE A 147 9.06 11.58 1.65
CA ILE A 147 10.38 11.13 2.09
C ILE A 147 11.34 11.25 0.91
N SER A 148 12.44 11.99 1.08
CA SER A 148 13.46 12.12 0.04
C SER A 148 14.07 10.77 -0.34
N LYS A 149 14.43 10.58 -1.61
CA LYS A 149 15.16 9.38 -2.08
C LYS A 149 16.46 9.13 -1.32
N SER A 150 17.14 10.20 -0.87
CA SER A 150 18.37 10.08 -0.09
C SER A 150 18.17 9.45 1.29
N ARG A 151 16.96 9.51 1.83
CA ARG A 151 16.59 8.88 3.12
C ARG A 151 16.30 7.39 2.96
N ILE A 152 15.96 6.93 1.73
CA ILE A 152 15.69 5.53 1.39
C ILE A 152 16.60 5.15 0.22
N PRO A 153 17.86 4.77 0.48
CA PRO A 153 18.82 4.41 -0.56
C PRO A 153 18.41 3.15 -1.34
N ASP A 154 17.82 2.17 -0.65
CA ASP A 154 17.22 0.98 -1.26
C ASP A 154 15.76 0.84 -0.81
N PRO A 155 14.78 1.05 -1.72
CA PRO A 155 13.37 0.90 -1.37
C PRO A 155 12.93 -0.57 -1.14
N HIS A 156 13.83 -1.52 -1.36
CA HIS A 156 13.58 -2.93 -1.06
C HIS A 156 14.25 -3.40 0.26
N ASP A 157 14.81 -2.46 1.03
CA ASP A 157 15.39 -2.68 2.35
C ASP A 157 14.84 -1.65 3.35
N VAL A 158 13.52 -1.68 3.50
CA VAL A 158 12.75 -0.74 4.33
C VAL A 158 11.78 -1.54 5.18
N ASP A 159 11.68 -1.21 6.47
CA ASP A 159 10.72 -1.82 7.39
C ASP A 159 9.46 -0.97 7.48
N LEU A 160 8.31 -1.60 7.29
CA LEU A 160 6.98 -1.02 7.45
C LEU A 160 6.34 -1.57 8.71
N SER A 161 5.75 -0.72 9.54
CA SER A 161 4.96 -1.15 10.69
C SER A 161 3.64 -0.41 10.79
N LEU A 162 2.64 -1.08 11.38
CA LEU A 162 1.36 -0.48 11.75
C LEU A 162 0.85 -1.07 13.05
N SER A 163 0.44 -0.22 13.97
CA SER A 163 -0.22 -0.57 15.23
C SER A 163 -1.62 0.06 15.30
N VAL A 164 -2.53 -0.61 16.01
CA VAL A 164 -3.88 -0.14 16.31
C VAL A 164 -4.06 -0.13 17.83
N GLY A 165 -4.38 1.01 18.40
CA GLY A 165 -4.52 1.16 19.86
C GLY A 165 -3.25 0.79 20.63
N GLY A 166 -2.06 0.95 20.02
CA GLY A 166 -0.76 0.58 20.57
C GLY A 166 -0.35 -0.88 20.36
N GLU A 167 -1.24 -1.74 19.85
CA GLU A 167 -0.92 -3.14 19.53
C GLU A 167 -0.40 -3.27 18.11
N LEU A 168 0.80 -3.86 17.95
CA LEU A 168 1.43 -4.08 16.65
C LEU A 168 0.62 -5.09 15.83
N ARG A 169 0.27 -4.72 14.60
CA ARG A 169 -0.55 -5.50 13.69
C ARG A 169 0.20 -5.93 12.44
N GLN A 170 0.91 -5.00 11.82
CA GLN A 170 1.76 -5.28 10.66
C GLN A 170 3.19 -4.86 10.97
N ALA A 171 4.15 -5.72 10.67
CA ALA A 171 5.58 -5.40 10.72
C ALA A 171 6.32 -6.36 9.78
N ASP A 172 6.88 -5.82 8.70
CA ASP A 172 7.67 -6.59 7.74
C ASP A 172 8.52 -5.68 6.85
N SER A 173 9.50 -6.28 6.20
CA SER A 173 10.38 -5.59 5.26
C SER A 173 9.82 -5.59 3.83
N THR A 174 10.07 -4.51 3.10
CA THR A 174 9.81 -4.40 1.65
C THR A 174 10.64 -5.41 0.83
N GLY A 175 11.69 -6.00 1.40
CA GLY A 175 12.44 -7.11 0.82
C GLY A 175 11.59 -8.34 0.53
N LEU A 176 10.41 -8.47 1.15
CA LEU A 176 9.45 -9.56 0.94
C LEU A 176 8.52 -9.34 -0.26
N MET A 177 8.68 -8.26 -1.02
CA MET A 177 7.92 -8.05 -2.25
C MET A 177 8.15 -9.18 -3.26
N LEU A 178 7.05 -9.76 -3.77
CA LEU A 178 7.06 -10.79 -4.81
C LEU A 178 7.49 -10.23 -6.16
N PHE A 179 7.04 -9.02 -6.47
CA PHE A 179 7.43 -8.24 -7.63
C PHE A 179 8.13 -6.98 -7.15
N ARG A 180 9.39 -6.83 -7.49
CA ARG A 180 10.18 -5.65 -7.14
C ARG A 180 9.71 -4.42 -7.93
N ILE A 181 10.02 -3.23 -7.47
CA ILE A 181 9.57 -1.94 -8.01
C ILE A 181 9.81 -1.81 -9.53
N PRO A 182 10.98 -2.18 -10.10
CA PRO A 182 11.19 -2.10 -11.54
C PRO A 182 10.13 -2.89 -12.33
N ARG A 183 9.84 -4.11 -11.90
CA ARG A 183 8.81 -4.94 -12.53
C ARG A 183 7.41 -4.35 -12.39
N GLN A 184 7.07 -3.78 -11.24
CA GLN A 184 5.77 -3.12 -11.02
C GLN A 184 5.59 -1.94 -11.98
N LEU A 185 6.58 -1.04 -12.06
CA LEU A 185 6.55 0.13 -12.94
C LEU A 185 6.52 -0.25 -14.42
N ALA A 186 7.27 -1.29 -14.81
CA ALA A 186 7.24 -1.81 -16.15
C ALA A 186 5.84 -2.31 -16.55
N ASP A 187 5.24 -3.19 -15.73
CA ASP A 187 3.93 -3.76 -16.03
C ASP A 187 2.81 -2.70 -16.03
N ILE A 188 2.87 -1.70 -15.13
CA ILE A 188 1.93 -0.57 -15.17
C ILE A 188 2.12 0.28 -16.42
N SER A 189 3.35 0.64 -16.75
CA SER A 189 3.64 1.59 -17.84
C SER A 189 3.37 1.03 -19.24
N ARG A 190 3.24 -0.29 -19.37
CA ARG A 190 2.76 -0.96 -20.59
C ARG A 190 1.25 -0.82 -20.79
N VAL A 191 0.50 -0.60 -19.72
CA VAL A 191 -0.96 -0.45 -19.77
C VAL A 191 -1.37 1.02 -19.79
N MET A 192 -0.73 1.85 -18.97
CA MET A 192 -1.03 3.28 -18.87
C MET A 192 0.22 4.09 -18.57
N THR A 193 0.32 5.27 -19.19
CA THR A 193 1.40 6.21 -18.87
C THR A 193 1.32 6.64 -17.42
N LEU A 194 2.44 6.57 -16.69
CA LEU A 194 2.59 7.24 -15.39
C LEU A 194 3.12 8.66 -15.64
N GLU A 195 2.59 9.61 -14.89
CA GLU A 195 2.89 11.02 -15.00
C GLU A 195 3.46 11.58 -13.71
N PRO A 196 4.22 12.68 -13.75
CA PRO A 196 4.70 13.34 -12.53
C PRO A 196 3.57 13.65 -11.56
N GLY A 197 3.73 13.23 -10.30
CA GLY A 197 2.71 13.36 -9.26
C GLY A 197 1.82 12.13 -9.08
N ASP A 198 1.78 11.19 -10.03
CA ASP A 198 1.08 9.92 -9.83
C ASP A 198 1.69 9.13 -8.68
N ILE A 199 0.87 8.34 -8.00
CA ILE A 199 1.31 7.49 -6.89
C ILE A 199 1.18 6.03 -7.29
N VAL A 200 2.20 5.23 -6.96
CA VAL A 200 2.15 3.77 -7.05
C VAL A 200 2.27 3.20 -5.64
N LEU A 201 1.28 2.46 -5.18
CA LEU A 201 1.32 1.70 -3.93
C LEU A 201 1.83 0.29 -4.22
N THR A 202 2.81 -0.16 -3.42
CA THR A 202 3.61 -1.35 -3.75
C THR A 202 3.06 -2.66 -3.19
N GLY A 203 1.93 -2.61 -2.50
CA GLY A 203 1.34 -3.74 -1.79
C GLY A 203 1.65 -3.72 -0.30
N THR A 204 0.89 -4.49 0.46
CA THR A 204 0.96 -4.55 1.93
C THR A 204 1.50 -5.88 2.43
N PRO A 205 2.27 -5.90 3.53
CA PRO A 205 2.67 -7.13 4.21
C PRO A 205 1.50 -7.79 4.95
N LYS A 206 1.76 -8.96 5.56
CA LYS A 206 0.80 -9.67 6.41
C LYS A 206 0.31 -8.84 7.59
N GLY A 207 -0.78 -9.27 8.24
CA GLY A 207 -1.34 -8.63 9.44
C GLY A 207 -2.46 -7.64 9.15
N VAL A 208 -2.99 -7.62 7.91
CA VAL A 208 -4.19 -6.86 7.54
C VAL A 208 -5.35 -7.21 8.48
N GLY A 209 -6.05 -6.21 8.99
CA GLY A 209 -7.13 -6.42 9.95
C GLY A 209 -8.14 -5.27 9.98
N GLU A 210 -9.19 -5.49 10.76
CA GLU A 210 -10.28 -4.53 10.92
C GLU A 210 -9.93 -3.42 11.90
N VAL A 211 -10.41 -2.21 11.61
CA VAL A 211 -10.46 -1.07 12.52
C VAL A 211 -11.89 -0.56 12.67
N LYS A 212 -12.19 -0.05 13.86
CA LYS A 212 -13.51 0.43 14.28
C LYS A 212 -13.45 1.91 14.62
N GLU A 213 -14.62 2.48 14.85
CA GLU A 213 -14.74 3.84 15.36
C GLU A 213 -13.91 4.03 16.64
N ARG A 214 -13.19 5.16 16.71
CA ARG A 214 -12.26 5.57 17.79
C ARG A 214 -10.95 4.79 17.84
N ASP A 215 -10.71 3.83 16.95
CA ASP A 215 -9.39 3.24 16.87
C ASP A 215 -8.39 4.28 16.34
N ILE A 216 -7.22 4.29 16.96
CA ILE A 216 -6.08 5.11 16.53
C ILE A 216 -5.06 4.18 15.90
N MET A 217 -4.76 4.43 14.63
CA MET A 217 -3.66 3.76 13.92
C MET A 217 -2.41 4.61 13.99
N LYS A 218 -1.27 3.96 14.24
CA LYS A 218 0.07 4.53 14.04
C LYS A 218 0.83 3.64 13.08
N ALA A 219 1.29 4.21 11.95
CA ALA A 219 2.15 3.53 11.00
C ALA A 219 3.49 4.25 10.91
N THR A 220 4.58 3.49 10.75
CA THR A 220 5.94 4.01 10.62
C THR A 220 6.71 3.30 9.52
N ILE A 221 7.73 3.98 9.02
CA ILE A 221 8.71 3.44 8.09
C ILE A 221 10.09 3.60 8.71
N ALA A 222 10.90 2.54 8.69
CA ALA A 222 12.25 2.56 9.20
C ALA A 222 13.26 2.11 8.14
N VAL A 223 14.47 2.67 8.18
CA VAL A 223 15.59 2.30 7.34
C VAL A 223 16.76 1.95 8.25
N ARG A 224 17.28 0.72 8.14
CA ARG A 224 18.37 0.22 8.98
C ARG A 224 18.06 0.34 10.49
N GLY A 225 16.80 0.13 10.88
CA GLY A 225 16.34 0.21 12.27
C GLY A 225 16.08 1.62 12.79
N GLU A 226 16.26 2.67 11.98
CA GLU A 226 15.95 4.06 12.34
C GLU A 226 14.59 4.46 11.75
N GLU A 227 13.61 4.82 12.60
CA GLU A 227 12.31 5.34 12.16
C GLU A 227 12.49 6.73 11.51
N LEU A 228 11.84 6.93 10.37
CA LEU A 228 11.83 8.22 9.68
C LEU A 228 10.63 9.04 10.17
N GLU A 229 10.89 10.19 10.78
CA GLU A 229 9.85 11.07 11.33
C GLU A 229 8.85 11.49 10.24
N GLU A 230 9.35 11.90 9.08
CA GLU A 230 8.54 12.27 7.91
C GLU A 230 7.69 11.12 7.36
N GLY A 231 8.05 9.87 7.68
CA GLY A 231 7.37 8.63 7.29
C GLY A 231 6.37 8.12 8.34
N THR A 232 5.93 8.95 9.29
CA THR A 232 4.98 8.54 10.33
C THR A 232 3.56 9.02 9.99
N ILE A 233 2.59 8.15 10.21
CA ILE A 233 1.15 8.45 10.15
C ILE A 233 0.54 8.10 11.52
N GLN A 234 -0.18 9.04 12.13
CA GLN A 234 -1.04 8.75 13.28
C GLN A 234 -2.42 9.31 13.00
N ILE A 235 -3.45 8.46 13.06
CA ILE A 235 -4.78 8.84 12.60
C ILE A 235 -5.89 8.04 13.30
N GLU A 236 -6.99 8.74 13.62
CA GLU A 236 -8.20 8.18 14.22
C GLU A 236 -9.19 7.76 13.13
N VAL A 237 -10.00 6.75 13.43
CA VAL A 237 -11.15 6.33 12.61
C VAL A 237 -12.43 6.88 13.23
N LYS A 238 -13.31 7.48 12.39
CA LYS A 238 -14.65 7.90 12.78
C LYS A 238 -15.69 7.35 11.81
N ASP A 239 -16.89 7.13 12.31
CA ASP A 239 -18.01 6.76 11.46
C ASP A 239 -18.41 7.92 10.57
N ARG A 240 -18.65 7.63 9.30
CA ARG A 240 -19.06 8.62 8.31
C ARG A 240 -20.55 8.93 8.44
N GLU A 241 -20.85 10.19 8.58
CA GLU A 241 -22.20 10.70 8.36
C GLU A 241 -22.49 10.76 6.85
N GLY A 242 -23.75 10.55 6.46
CA GLY A 242 -24.14 10.67 5.05
C GLY A 242 -25.07 9.56 4.59
N ARG A 243 -25.38 9.56 3.29
CA ARG A 243 -26.42 8.70 2.69
C ARG A 243 -25.93 7.31 2.28
N TYR A 244 -24.62 7.11 2.19
CA TYR A 244 -24.09 5.81 1.81
C TYR A 244 -24.23 4.81 2.96
N GLU A 245 -24.81 3.68 2.65
CA GLU A 245 -24.86 2.51 3.51
C GLU A 245 -24.67 1.27 2.64
N PHE A 246 -23.75 0.39 3.05
CA PHE A 246 -23.55 -0.87 2.35
C PHE A 246 -24.55 -1.89 2.85
N ASN A 247 -25.34 -2.41 1.92
CA ASN A 247 -26.19 -3.59 2.10
C ASN A 247 -25.76 -4.63 1.08
N GLU A 248 -25.45 -5.84 1.56
CA GLU A 248 -25.06 -6.95 0.69
C GLU A 248 -26.28 -7.36 -0.17
N THR A 249 -26.05 -7.54 -1.48
CA THR A 249 -27.13 -7.86 -2.45
C THR A 249 -26.99 -9.27 -3.03
#